data_863311f889d625533986fd3e20cd743b
#
_entry.id   863311f889d625533986fd3e20cd743b
#
_cell.length_a   1.000
_cell.length_b   1.000
_cell.length_c   1.000
_cell.angle_alpha   90.00
_cell.angle_beta   90.00
_cell.angle_gamma   90.00
#
_symmetry.space_group_name_H-M   'P 1'
#
loop_
_entity.id
_entity.type
_entity.pdbx_description
1 polymer ?
#
loop_
_entity_poly.entity_id
_entity_poly.type
_entity_poly.pdbx_seq_one_letter_code
_entity_poly.pdbx_strand_id
1 'polypeptide(L)'
;MFKRLSMVSVAGVLMTLLMGCGKEEKQKAERAGEHRAAHGGCLNALGTCENGHAEVRVEGDILKLWFVGGGSDTDKAVRIPDREFALTVTPKGSKETKTLVLKAKPIEIAEETVGNCSHFEGQADWLNGIREFTATGNVTFKGRTQAIRVEYPAGYDPDDDNETGKGK
;
A
#
# COMPACT_ATOMS: atom_id res chain seq x y z
N MET A 1 55.96 -14.33 56.20
CA MET A 1 55.31 -14.71 57.49
C MET A 1 53.82 -14.92 57.21
N PHE A 2 53.39 -16.14 57.42
CA PHE A 2 52.04 -16.64 57.72
C PHE A 2 50.86 -16.26 56.72
N LYS A 3 50.37 -17.24 55.92
CA LYS A 3 49.32 -18.27 56.18
C LYS A 3 47.92 -17.63 56.35
N ARG A 4 46.91 -17.99 55.61
CA ARG A 4 46.05 -19.21 55.48
C ARG A 4 44.99 -18.88 54.46
N LEU A 5 44.65 -19.63 53.43
CA LEU A 5 43.89 -20.88 53.38
C LEU A 5 42.45 -20.79 53.91
N SER A 6 41.56 -21.11 53.05
CA SER A 6 40.21 -21.68 53.25
C SER A 6 39.07 -20.79 52.68
N MET A 7 38.00 -21.21 52.03
CA MET A 7 37.44 -22.52 51.76
C MET A 7 36.31 -22.32 50.75
N VAL A 8 36.23 -23.22 49.91
CA VAL A 8 35.13 -23.63 49.04
C VAL A 8 33.75 -23.42 49.67
N SER A 9 32.81 -22.85 48.88
CA SER A 9 31.42 -23.19 49.04
C SER A 9 30.74 -23.23 47.65
N VAL A 10 30.43 -24.44 47.28
CA VAL A 10 29.59 -24.84 46.18
C VAL A 10 28.14 -24.72 46.65
N ALA A 11 27.35 -23.94 45.97
CA ALA A 11 25.89 -24.04 46.08
C ALA A 11 25.25 -23.47 44.84
N GLY A 12 24.76 -24.35 44.02
CA GLY A 12 23.37 -24.44 43.68
C GLY A 12 22.97 -23.61 42.46
N VAL A 13 23.26 -24.13 41.27
CA VAL A 13 22.59 -23.71 40.03
C VAL A 13 21.13 -24.17 40.10
N LEU A 14 20.22 -23.26 40.39
CA LEU A 14 18.80 -23.46 40.16
C LEU A 14 18.46 -22.85 38.80
N MET A 15 18.51 -23.69 37.78
CA MET A 15 18.15 -23.39 36.41
C MET A 15 16.63 -23.39 36.32
N THR A 16 16.01 -22.22 36.57
CA THR A 16 14.60 -21.99 36.25
C THR A 16 14.44 -21.85 34.74
N LEU A 17 14.01 -22.94 34.11
CA LEU A 17 13.47 -22.94 32.77
C LEU A 17 12.16 -22.09 32.78
N LEU A 18 12.28 -20.82 32.49
CA LEU A 18 11.16 -20.01 32.04
C LEU A 18 10.83 -20.47 30.62
N MET A 19 9.89 -21.38 30.48
CA MET A 19 9.14 -21.58 29.24
C MET A 19 8.44 -20.27 28.94
N GLY A 20 9.12 -19.38 28.22
CA GLY A 20 8.52 -18.27 27.53
C GLY A 20 7.61 -18.86 26.45
N CYS A 21 6.30 -18.78 26.69
CA CYS A 21 5.29 -18.98 25.66
C CYS A 21 5.50 -17.87 24.62
N GLY A 22 6.39 -18.12 23.67
CA GLY A 22 6.51 -17.32 22.48
C GLY A 22 5.17 -17.41 21.77
N LYS A 23 4.41 -16.31 21.77
CA LYS A 23 3.40 -16.13 20.77
C LYS A 23 4.12 -16.24 19.43
N GLU A 24 3.97 -17.37 18.78
CA GLU A 24 4.23 -17.47 17.35
C GLU A 24 3.32 -16.43 16.69
N GLU A 25 3.88 -15.25 16.41
CA GLU A 25 3.37 -14.45 15.31
C GLU A 25 3.45 -15.40 14.09
N LYS A 26 2.30 -15.94 13.73
CA LYS A 26 2.13 -16.61 12.45
C LYS A 26 2.56 -15.58 11.41
N GLN A 27 3.81 -15.66 10.98
CA GLN A 27 4.23 -15.10 9.72
C GLN A 27 3.26 -15.71 8.70
N LYS A 28 2.32 -14.88 8.26
CA LYS A 28 1.43 -15.20 7.16
C LYS A 28 2.37 -15.61 6.03
N ALA A 29 2.38 -16.90 5.70
CA ALA A 29 3.21 -17.42 4.63
C ALA A 29 2.95 -16.50 3.42
N GLU A 30 4.00 -15.86 2.91
CA GLU A 30 3.94 -15.08 1.68
C GLU A 30 3.38 -16.04 0.63
N ARG A 31 2.13 -15.82 0.24
CA ARG A 31 1.53 -16.52 -0.89
C ARG A 31 2.34 -16.11 -2.10
N ALA A 32 2.95 -17.08 -2.77
CA ALA A 32 3.58 -16.88 -4.06
C ALA A 32 2.53 -16.26 -5.00
N GLY A 33 2.70 -14.97 -5.35
CA GLY A 33 1.73 -14.19 -6.11
C GLY A 33 1.11 -13.00 -5.36
N GLU A 34 1.52 -12.71 -4.12
CA GLU A 34 1.04 -11.54 -3.40
C GLU A 34 1.52 -10.27 -4.10
N HIS A 35 0.56 -9.45 -4.57
CA HIS A 35 0.83 -8.17 -5.22
C HIS A 35 1.52 -7.24 -4.22
N ARG A 36 2.68 -6.73 -4.57
CA ARG A 36 3.49 -5.91 -3.69
C ARG A 36 3.57 -4.47 -4.17
N ALA A 37 3.21 -3.54 -3.30
CA ALA A 37 3.35 -2.11 -3.57
C ALA A 37 4.83 -1.69 -3.62
N ALA A 38 5.30 -1.20 -4.76
CA ALA A 38 6.70 -0.84 -4.99
C ALA A 38 7.09 0.50 -4.32
N HIS A 39 6.11 1.40 -4.11
CA HIS A 39 6.33 2.74 -3.55
C HIS A 39 5.83 2.87 -2.10
N GLY A 40 5.47 1.73 -1.47
CA GLY A 40 5.02 1.70 -0.07
C GLY A 40 3.62 2.28 0.14
N GLY A 41 2.80 2.29 -0.90
CA GLY A 41 1.39 2.65 -0.88
C GLY A 41 0.46 1.44 -0.72
N CYS A 42 -0.81 1.60 -1.05
CA CYS A 42 -1.78 0.53 -1.21
C CYS A 42 -2.14 0.33 -2.68
N LEU A 43 -2.29 -0.92 -3.10
CA LEU A 43 -2.66 -1.29 -4.46
C LEU A 43 -4.19 -1.30 -4.63
N ASN A 44 -4.66 -0.71 -5.70
CA ASN A 44 -6.07 -0.67 -6.07
C ASN A 44 -6.20 -1.15 -7.50
N ALA A 45 -6.88 -2.27 -7.71
CA ALA A 45 -6.98 -2.90 -9.01
C ALA A 45 -7.74 -2.03 -10.03
N LEU A 46 -7.26 -2.02 -11.26
CA LEU A 46 -7.88 -1.34 -12.40
C LEU A 46 -8.67 -2.37 -13.23
N GLY A 47 -9.92 -2.59 -12.85
CA GLY A 47 -10.80 -3.60 -13.42
C GLY A 47 -10.55 -4.98 -12.82
N THR A 48 -9.42 -5.60 -13.10
CA THR A 48 -8.97 -6.87 -12.50
C THR A 48 -7.53 -6.74 -12.05
N CYS A 49 -7.11 -7.55 -11.07
CA CYS A 49 -5.73 -7.55 -10.58
C CYS A 49 -4.69 -7.88 -11.66
N GLU A 50 -5.07 -8.66 -12.66
CA GLU A 50 -4.20 -9.01 -13.81
C GLU A 50 -4.03 -7.85 -14.80
N ASN A 51 -4.99 -6.91 -14.84
CA ASN A 51 -4.92 -5.79 -15.78
C ASN A 51 -3.90 -4.73 -15.32
N GLY A 52 -3.88 -4.37 -14.07
CA GLY A 52 -2.99 -3.37 -13.48
C GLY A 52 -3.53 -2.77 -12.21
N HIS A 53 -2.73 -1.93 -11.58
CA HIS A 53 -3.07 -1.30 -10.32
C HIS A 53 -2.76 0.20 -10.33
N ALA A 54 -3.50 0.93 -9.50
CA ALA A 54 -3.12 2.24 -9.00
C ALA A 54 -2.56 2.07 -7.58
N GLU A 55 -1.27 2.28 -7.42
CA GLU A 55 -0.65 2.35 -6.11
C GLU A 55 -0.85 3.75 -5.54
N VAL A 56 -1.44 3.88 -4.37
CA VAL A 56 -1.78 5.16 -3.75
C VAL A 56 -1.09 5.31 -2.40
N ARG A 57 -0.49 6.48 -2.20
CA ARG A 57 0.14 6.89 -0.94
C ARG A 57 -0.23 8.33 -0.62
N VAL A 58 -0.49 8.63 0.64
CA VAL A 58 -0.74 9.99 1.12
C VAL A 58 0.38 10.43 2.04
N GLU A 59 0.96 11.60 1.75
CA GLU A 59 2.02 12.24 2.54
C GLU A 59 1.59 13.68 2.89
N GLY A 60 1.13 13.88 4.10
CA GLY A 60 0.60 15.17 4.53
C GLY A 60 -0.64 15.57 3.74
N ASP A 61 -0.53 16.62 2.96
CA ASP A 61 -1.57 17.17 2.09
C ASP A 61 -1.44 16.74 0.61
N ILE A 62 -0.52 15.81 0.31
CA ILE A 62 -0.26 15.31 -1.05
C ILE A 62 -0.70 13.86 -1.17
N LEU A 63 -1.53 13.57 -2.18
CA LEU A 63 -1.80 12.23 -2.66
C LEU A 63 -0.90 11.94 -3.85
N LYS A 64 -0.13 10.88 -3.76
CA LYS A 64 0.71 10.33 -4.83
C LYS A 64 0.07 9.08 -5.38
N LEU A 65 0.06 8.92 -6.68
CA LEU A 65 -0.51 7.78 -7.37
C LEU A 65 0.44 7.32 -8.47
N TRP A 66 0.74 6.02 -8.49
CA TRP A 66 1.52 5.37 -9.54
C TRP A 66 0.67 4.33 -10.24
N PHE A 67 0.71 4.33 -11.57
CA PHE A 67 0.15 3.24 -12.37
C PHE A 67 1.20 2.15 -12.54
N VAL A 68 0.85 0.93 -12.16
CA VAL A 68 1.73 -0.24 -12.22
C VAL A 68 1.04 -1.42 -12.92
N GLY A 69 1.83 -2.39 -13.31
CA GLY A 69 1.33 -3.60 -13.97
C GLY A 69 0.40 -4.44 -13.09
N GLY A 70 -0.16 -5.48 -13.69
CA GLY A 70 -1.01 -6.46 -13.02
C GLY A 70 -0.27 -7.77 -12.75
N GLY A 71 -0.89 -8.66 -12.01
CA GLY A 71 -0.31 -9.94 -11.63
C GLY A 71 1.03 -9.77 -10.91
N SER A 72 2.07 -10.40 -11.42
CA SER A 72 3.44 -10.30 -10.87
C SER A 72 4.18 -9.01 -11.21
N ASP A 73 3.60 -8.14 -12.04
CA ASP A 73 4.26 -6.95 -12.59
C ASP A 73 3.94 -5.67 -11.81
N THR A 74 3.55 -5.77 -10.55
CA THR A 74 3.20 -4.63 -9.69
C THR A 74 4.38 -3.69 -9.36
N ASP A 75 5.59 -4.08 -9.71
CA ASP A 75 6.81 -3.26 -9.65
C ASP A 75 7.12 -2.54 -10.97
N LYS A 76 6.39 -2.85 -12.06
CA LYS A 76 6.61 -2.27 -13.38
C LYS A 76 5.70 -1.08 -13.63
N ALA A 77 6.27 0.07 -13.86
CA ALA A 77 5.53 1.28 -14.19
C ALA A 77 4.75 1.14 -15.51
N VAL A 78 3.49 1.58 -15.51
CA VAL A 78 2.65 1.67 -16.70
C VAL A 78 2.35 3.13 -16.98
N ARG A 79 2.83 3.65 -18.11
CA ARG A 79 2.62 5.04 -18.50
C ARG A 79 1.27 5.22 -19.16
N ILE A 80 0.59 6.32 -18.81
CA ILE A 80 -0.70 6.70 -19.38
C ILE A 80 -0.61 8.05 -20.08
N PRO A 81 -1.51 8.32 -21.06
CA PRO A 81 -1.47 9.56 -21.83
C PRO A 81 -2.13 10.74 -21.13
N ASP A 82 -2.81 10.52 -20.00
CA ASP A 82 -3.50 11.60 -19.30
C ASP A 82 -2.47 12.61 -18.77
N ARG A 83 -2.79 13.89 -18.91
CA ARG A 83 -2.00 14.99 -18.33
C ARG A 83 -2.41 15.27 -16.89
N GLU A 84 -3.69 15.12 -16.65
CA GLU A 84 -4.34 15.23 -15.36
C GLU A 84 -5.66 14.47 -15.37
N PHE A 85 -6.14 14.10 -14.21
CA PHE A 85 -7.48 13.55 -14.01
C PHE A 85 -7.99 13.89 -12.62
N ALA A 86 -9.31 13.83 -12.43
CA ALA A 86 -9.93 14.14 -11.16
C ALA A 86 -10.38 12.87 -10.43
N LEU A 87 -10.18 12.84 -9.12
CA LEU A 87 -10.77 11.89 -8.21
C LEU A 87 -11.85 12.57 -7.37
N THR A 88 -13.01 11.93 -7.25
CA THR A 88 -14.02 12.27 -6.25
C THR A 88 -13.73 11.48 -4.99
N VAL A 89 -13.28 12.15 -3.95
CA VAL A 89 -12.82 11.58 -2.68
C VAL A 89 -13.90 11.70 -1.63
N THR A 90 -14.21 10.59 -0.95
CA THR A 90 -15.17 10.55 0.17
C THR A 90 -14.42 10.08 1.42
N PRO A 91 -14.15 10.95 2.40
CA PRO A 91 -13.54 10.54 3.67
C PRO A 91 -14.45 9.55 4.41
N LYS A 92 -13.83 8.57 5.08
CA LYS A 92 -14.59 7.57 5.85
C LYS A 92 -15.46 8.23 6.92
N GLY A 93 -16.71 7.82 6.96
CA GLY A 93 -17.71 8.37 7.90
C GLY A 93 -18.31 9.72 7.47
N SER A 94 -17.87 10.29 6.33
CA SER A 94 -18.46 11.49 5.76
C SER A 94 -19.44 11.13 4.63
N LYS A 95 -20.44 11.99 4.44
CA LYS A 95 -21.29 11.99 3.24
C LYS A 95 -20.85 13.03 2.22
N GLU A 96 -19.93 13.91 2.62
CA GLU A 96 -19.41 14.95 1.77
C GLU A 96 -18.30 14.39 0.88
N THR A 97 -18.35 14.74 -0.39
CA THR A 97 -17.32 14.42 -1.37
C THR A 97 -16.47 15.65 -1.67
N LYS A 98 -15.21 15.41 -2.00
CA LYS A 98 -14.25 16.44 -2.38
C LYS A 98 -13.58 16.04 -3.69
N THR A 99 -13.35 17.00 -4.57
CA THR A 99 -12.62 16.74 -5.81
C THR A 99 -11.13 17.00 -5.60
N LEU A 100 -10.31 16.04 -6.00
CA LEU A 100 -8.85 16.16 -6.05
C LEU A 100 -8.38 15.99 -7.49
N VAL A 101 -7.74 17.00 -8.05
CA VAL A 101 -7.12 16.91 -9.37
C VAL A 101 -5.68 16.42 -9.20
N LEU A 102 -5.37 15.31 -9.84
CA LEU A 102 -4.03 14.76 -9.93
C LEU A 102 -3.40 15.17 -11.26
N LYS A 103 -2.17 15.68 -11.21
CA LYS A 103 -1.39 16.12 -12.37
C LYS A 103 -0.22 15.18 -12.59
N ALA A 104 0.10 14.93 -13.86
CA ALA A 104 1.27 14.17 -14.24
C ALA A 104 2.54 14.75 -13.61
N LYS A 105 3.34 13.87 -12.99
CA LYS A 105 4.62 14.19 -12.36
C LYS A 105 5.70 13.29 -12.96
N PRO A 106 6.20 13.63 -14.17
CA PRO A 106 7.12 12.78 -14.89
C PRO A 106 8.38 12.45 -14.11
N ILE A 107 8.82 11.20 -14.18
CA ILE A 107 10.07 10.71 -13.61
C ILE A 107 11.15 10.86 -14.68
N GLU A 108 11.99 11.88 -14.56
CA GLU A 108 12.99 12.25 -15.60
C GLU A 108 13.95 11.11 -15.91
N ILE A 109 14.46 10.42 -14.90
CA ILE A 109 15.38 9.29 -15.09
C ILE A 109 14.77 8.12 -15.86
N ALA A 110 13.41 8.03 -15.85
CA ALA A 110 12.66 7.06 -16.63
C ALA A 110 12.23 7.62 -17.99
N GLU A 111 12.73 8.79 -18.41
CA GLU A 111 12.37 9.45 -19.67
C GLU A 111 10.84 9.66 -19.83
N GLU A 112 10.17 9.92 -18.73
CA GLU A 112 8.74 10.24 -18.77
C GLU A 112 8.49 11.70 -19.17
N THR A 113 7.33 11.95 -19.74
CA THR A 113 6.86 13.28 -20.11
C THR A 113 5.38 13.43 -19.76
N VAL A 114 4.87 14.67 -19.70
CA VAL A 114 3.44 14.91 -19.56
C VAL A 114 2.73 14.36 -20.79
N GLY A 115 1.79 13.42 -20.60
CA GLY A 115 1.14 12.66 -21.65
C GLY A 115 1.81 11.31 -21.96
N ASN A 116 2.86 10.94 -21.21
CA ASN A 116 3.47 9.62 -21.19
C ASN A 116 4.11 9.40 -19.81
N CYS A 117 3.28 9.24 -18.76
CA CYS A 117 3.66 9.34 -17.36
C CYS A 117 2.97 8.25 -16.54
N SER A 118 3.70 7.68 -15.59
CA SER A 118 3.15 6.68 -14.67
C SER A 118 2.83 7.25 -13.29
N HIS A 119 3.39 8.42 -12.93
CA HIS A 119 3.25 9.03 -11.62
C HIS A 119 2.43 10.31 -11.67
N PHE A 120 1.51 10.45 -10.73
CA PHE A 120 0.61 11.61 -10.61
C PHE A 120 0.55 12.08 -9.16
N GLU A 121 0.43 13.40 -8.98
CA GLU A 121 0.28 14.00 -7.66
C GLU A 121 -0.89 14.98 -7.63
N GLY A 122 -1.62 14.97 -6.53
CA GLY A 122 -2.65 15.97 -6.22
C GLY A 122 -2.45 16.48 -4.81
N GLN A 123 -2.56 17.80 -4.62
CA GLN A 123 -2.39 18.46 -3.34
C GLN A 123 -3.66 19.17 -2.90
N ALA A 124 -4.03 19.01 -1.64
CA ALA A 124 -5.15 19.71 -1.05
C ALA A 124 -5.03 19.73 0.49
N ASP A 125 -5.17 20.89 1.11
CA ASP A 125 -5.05 21.06 2.57
C ASP A 125 -5.97 20.12 3.37
N TRP A 126 -7.13 19.80 2.82
CA TRP A 126 -8.09 18.90 3.46
C TRP A 126 -7.67 17.42 3.49
N LEU A 127 -6.64 17.00 2.72
CA LEU A 127 -6.04 15.67 2.84
C LEU A 127 -5.28 15.51 4.15
N ASN A 128 -4.77 16.60 4.70
CA ASN A 128 -4.01 16.56 5.94
C ASN A 128 -4.90 16.06 7.10
N GLY A 129 -4.54 14.94 7.66
CA GLY A 129 -5.29 14.30 8.74
C GLY A 129 -6.36 13.29 8.30
N ILE A 130 -6.67 13.18 6.99
CA ILE A 130 -7.52 12.09 6.49
C ILE A 130 -6.71 10.82 6.44
N ARG A 131 -7.16 9.80 7.18
CA ARG A 131 -6.48 8.51 7.28
C ARG A 131 -7.13 7.42 6.43
N GLU A 132 -8.43 7.55 6.18
CA GLU A 132 -9.20 6.57 5.43
C GLU A 132 -10.20 7.28 4.52
N PHE A 133 -10.27 6.86 3.28
CA PHE A 133 -11.22 7.37 2.28
C PHE A 133 -11.44 6.37 1.15
N THR A 134 -12.54 6.56 0.42
CA THR A 134 -12.73 5.98 -0.91
C THR A 134 -12.62 7.10 -1.94
N ALA A 135 -12.13 6.78 -3.14
CA ALA A 135 -12.13 7.72 -4.24
C ALA A 135 -12.45 7.02 -5.56
N THR A 136 -13.09 7.77 -6.46
CA THR A 136 -13.46 7.27 -7.80
C THR A 136 -13.11 8.30 -8.86
N GLY A 137 -12.83 7.83 -10.07
CA GLY A 137 -12.54 8.67 -11.23
C GLY A 137 -12.45 7.85 -12.49
N ASN A 138 -11.97 8.46 -13.58
CA ASN A 138 -11.70 7.78 -14.84
C ASN A 138 -10.31 8.16 -15.34
N VAL A 139 -9.62 7.20 -15.95
CA VAL A 139 -8.29 7.35 -16.51
C VAL A 139 -8.20 6.62 -17.85
N THR A 140 -7.23 6.97 -18.68
CA THR A 140 -6.91 6.23 -19.90
C THR A 140 -5.82 5.22 -19.64
N PHE A 141 -6.19 3.99 -19.30
CA PHE A 141 -5.25 2.94 -18.98
C PHE A 141 -5.16 1.91 -20.10
N LYS A 142 -3.94 1.63 -20.60
CA LYS A 142 -3.68 0.72 -21.74
C LYS A 142 -4.57 1.04 -22.95
N GLY A 143 -4.74 2.34 -23.27
CA GLY A 143 -5.49 2.82 -24.42
C GLY A 143 -7.02 2.75 -24.30
N ARG A 144 -7.55 2.49 -23.11
CA ARG A 144 -9.00 2.45 -22.84
C ARG A 144 -9.35 3.34 -21.66
N THR A 145 -10.49 4.04 -21.72
CA THR A 145 -11.03 4.71 -20.55
C THR A 145 -11.48 3.66 -19.55
N GLN A 146 -10.96 3.76 -18.33
CA GLN A 146 -11.21 2.82 -17.25
C GLN A 146 -11.59 3.58 -15.98
N ALA A 147 -12.59 3.08 -15.26
CA ALA A 147 -12.91 3.56 -13.93
C ALA A 147 -11.78 3.17 -12.96
N ILE A 148 -11.38 4.13 -12.15
CA ILE A 148 -10.49 3.90 -11.01
C ILE A 148 -11.31 3.96 -9.73
N ARG A 149 -11.13 2.97 -8.86
CA ARG A 149 -11.62 2.96 -7.49
C ARG A 149 -10.43 2.85 -6.56
N VAL A 150 -10.38 3.69 -5.56
CA VAL A 150 -9.33 3.70 -4.53
C VAL A 150 -9.99 3.47 -3.18
N GLU A 151 -9.43 2.56 -2.41
CA GLU A 151 -9.74 2.36 -0.99
C GLU A 151 -8.45 2.53 -0.18
N TYR A 152 -8.34 3.66 0.49
CA TYR A 152 -7.14 4.00 1.24
C TYR A 152 -7.38 3.84 2.75
N PRO A 153 -6.45 3.23 3.49
CA PRO A 153 -5.17 2.61 3.10
C PRO A 153 -5.27 1.10 2.77
N ALA A 154 -6.47 0.52 2.74
CA ALA A 154 -6.68 -0.91 2.62
C ALA A 154 -6.25 -1.47 1.24
N GLY A 155 -6.42 -0.68 0.17
CA GLY A 155 -6.37 -1.16 -1.20
C GLY A 155 -7.72 -1.71 -1.67
N TYR A 156 -7.90 -1.83 -2.97
CA TYR A 156 -9.10 -2.38 -3.58
C TYR A 156 -8.75 -3.57 -4.49
N ASP A 157 -9.37 -4.71 -4.18
CA ASP A 157 -9.32 -5.91 -4.99
C ASP A 157 -10.76 -6.39 -5.27
N PRO A 158 -11.21 -6.39 -6.53
CA PRO A 158 -12.56 -6.83 -6.88
C PRO A 158 -12.77 -8.35 -6.65
N ASP A 159 -11.71 -9.13 -6.57
CA ASP A 159 -11.79 -10.56 -6.36
C ASP A 159 -12.08 -10.91 -4.91
N ASP A 160 -11.65 -10.08 -3.95
CA ASP A 160 -11.96 -10.23 -2.53
C ASP A 160 -13.47 -10.03 -2.24
N ASP A 161 -14.15 -9.19 -3.00
CA ASP A 161 -15.61 -8.96 -2.86
C ASP A 161 -16.42 -10.21 -3.25
N ASN A 162 -15.88 -11.11 -4.08
CA ASN A 162 -16.56 -12.34 -4.52
C ASN A 162 -16.42 -13.51 -3.54
N GLU A 163 -15.42 -13.53 -2.66
CA GLU A 163 -15.23 -14.61 -1.69
C GLU A 163 -16.17 -14.50 -0.50
N THR A 164 -16.58 -13.30 -0.13
CA THR A 164 -17.50 -13.07 1.01
C THR A 164 -18.97 -13.44 0.70
N GLY A 165 -19.31 -13.64 -0.57
CA GLY A 165 -20.67 -14.01 -1.03
C GLY A 165 -21.02 -15.50 -1.01
N LYS A 166 -20.07 -16.42 -0.74
CA LYS A 166 -20.28 -17.89 -0.82
C LYS A 166 -20.57 -18.58 0.51
N GLY A 167 -20.86 -17.81 1.56
CA GLY A 167 -21.15 -18.34 2.91
C GLY A 167 -22.56 -18.06 3.39
N LYS A 168 -23.60 -18.59 2.73
CA LYS A 168 -24.95 -18.77 3.32
C LYS A 168 -25.61 -19.99 2.76
#